data_b57997973ea0237723e33164fe0c1f7b
#
_entry.id   b57997973ea0237723e33164fe0c1f7b
#
_cell.length_a   1.000
_cell.length_b   1.000
_cell.length_c   1.000
_cell.angle_alpha   90.00
_cell.angle_beta   90.00
_cell.angle_gamma   90.00
#
_symmetry.space_group_name_H-M   'P 1'
#
loop_
_entity.id
_entity.type
_entity.pdbx_description
1 polymer ?
#
loop_
_entity_poly.entity_id
_entity_poly.type
_entity_poly.pdbx_seq_one_letter_code
_entity_poly.pdbx_strand_id
1 'polypeptide(L)'
;MALPVLVVDDSALARKILINALPADWDIEVQQASNGTDALKFYHEGKASVMFLDLTMPDMDGYQVLAQLKREDLNVFVIVVSADIQPGALERVKQLGAIAFVKKPASTEKLVPILKEYGLYE
;
A
#
# COMPACT_ATOMS: atom_id res chain seq x y z
N MET A 1 -5.30 -5.66 19.74
CA MET A 1 -4.12 -4.90 19.30
C MET A 1 -4.36 -4.37 17.90
N ALA A 2 -3.94 -3.13 17.66
CA ALA A 2 -4.15 -2.52 16.35
C ALA A 2 -3.21 -3.09 15.29
N LEU A 3 -3.75 -3.35 14.11
CA LEU A 3 -2.98 -3.84 12.97
C LEU A 3 -2.13 -2.69 12.40
N PRO A 4 -0.82 -2.84 12.27
CA PRO A 4 0.02 -1.80 11.67
C PRO A 4 -0.27 -1.63 10.17
N VAL A 5 -0.63 -0.42 9.77
CA VAL A 5 -0.92 -0.07 8.37
C VAL A 5 -0.02 1.08 7.95
N LEU A 6 0.65 0.92 6.83
CA LEU A 6 1.52 1.94 6.27
C LEU A 6 0.93 2.49 4.97
N VAL A 7 0.84 3.81 4.87
CA VAL A 7 0.38 4.49 3.66
C VAL A 7 1.56 5.22 3.03
N VAL A 8 1.91 4.82 1.82
CA VAL A 8 3.10 5.31 1.11
C VAL A 8 2.71 6.05 -0.16
N ASP A 9 2.93 7.35 -0.18
CA ASP A 9 2.66 8.21 -1.33
C ASP A 9 3.41 9.53 -1.09
N ASP A 10 4.02 10.09 -2.10
CA ASP A 10 4.73 11.36 -1.97
C ASP A 10 3.77 12.55 -1.84
N SER A 11 2.51 12.37 -2.18
CA SER A 11 1.47 13.41 -2.06
C SER A 11 0.77 13.31 -0.69
N ALA A 12 0.89 14.34 0.13
CA ALA A 12 0.18 14.40 1.40
C ALA A 12 -1.34 14.36 1.21
N LEU A 13 -1.84 14.99 0.14
CA LEU A 13 -3.27 14.96 -0.16
C LEU A 13 -3.74 13.54 -0.51
N ALA A 14 -2.96 12.83 -1.31
CA ALA A 14 -3.30 11.45 -1.68
C ALA A 14 -3.32 10.54 -0.46
N ARG A 15 -2.36 10.70 0.47
CA ARG A 15 -2.36 9.94 1.72
C ARG A 15 -3.61 10.24 2.55
N LYS A 16 -4.00 11.50 2.64
CA LYS A 16 -5.20 11.91 3.38
C LYS A 16 -6.46 11.29 2.77
N ILE A 17 -6.59 11.33 1.44
CA ILE A 17 -7.73 10.74 0.74
C ILE A 17 -7.82 9.25 1.02
N LEU A 18 -6.68 8.55 0.94
CA LEU A 18 -6.66 7.11 1.21
C LEU A 18 -7.03 6.80 2.66
N ILE A 19 -6.44 7.50 3.61
CA ILE A 19 -6.71 7.26 5.03
C ILE A 19 -8.19 7.50 5.34
N ASN A 20 -8.78 8.54 4.76
CA ASN A 20 -10.21 8.82 4.94
C ASN A 20 -11.11 7.78 4.26
N ALA A 21 -10.58 7.03 3.30
CA ALA A 21 -11.30 5.96 2.62
C ALA A 21 -11.25 4.62 3.36
N LEU A 22 -10.39 4.50 4.36
CA LEU A 22 -10.31 3.27 5.17
C LEU A 22 -11.55 3.16 6.06
N PRO A 23 -12.03 1.94 6.33
CA PRO A 23 -13.20 1.78 7.21
C PRO A 23 -12.96 2.41 8.58
N ALA A 24 -13.92 3.19 9.05
CA ALA A 24 -13.77 3.94 10.31
C ALA A 24 -13.65 3.04 11.54
N ASP A 25 -14.22 1.85 11.47
CA ASP A 25 -14.22 0.87 12.56
C ASP A 25 -13.11 -0.18 12.44
N TRP A 26 -12.21 -0.01 11.48
CA TRP A 26 -11.07 -0.91 11.32
C TRP A 26 -10.01 -0.59 12.39
N ASP A 27 -9.69 -1.59 13.21
CA ASP A 27 -8.75 -1.41 14.34
C ASP A 27 -7.31 -1.44 13.82
N ILE A 28 -6.80 -0.29 13.47
CA ILE A 28 -5.47 -0.13 12.85
C ILE A 28 -4.69 1.01 13.48
N GLU A 29 -3.38 0.91 13.34
CA GLU A 29 -2.46 2.00 13.66
C GLU A 29 -1.78 2.42 12.36
N VAL A 30 -2.03 3.65 11.92
CA VAL A 30 -1.57 4.16 10.64
C VAL A 30 -0.27 4.93 10.78
N GLN A 31 0.72 4.57 9.95
CA GLN A 31 1.92 5.35 9.73
C GLN A 31 1.92 5.82 8.28
N GLN A 32 2.62 6.90 8.01
CA GLN A 32 2.72 7.47 6.66
C GLN A 32 4.17 7.59 6.24
N ALA A 33 4.44 7.30 4.97
CA ALA A 33 5.75 7.49 4.36
C ALA A 33 5.58 8.25 3.06
N SER A 34 6.49 9.16 2.77
CA SER A 34 6.44 9.98 1.56
C SER A 34 7.42 9.53 0.48
N ASN A 35 8.14 8.46 0.72
CA ASN A 35 9.13 7.91 -0.22
C ASN A 35 9.40 6.44 0.09
N GLY A 36 10.08 5.77 -0.85
CA GLY A 36 10.35 4.35 -0.75
C GLY A 36 11.33 3.99 0.38
N THR A 37 12.32 4.85 0.61
CA THR A 37 13.32 4.60 1.66
C THR A 37 12.66 4.57 3.04
N ASP A 38 11.79 5.55 3.33
CA ASP A 38 11.05 5.59 4.59
C ASP A 38 10.05 4.43 4.68
N ALA A 39 9.45 4.04 3.56
CA ALA A 39 8.55 2.89 3.55
C ALA A 39 9.27 1.62 3.99
N LEU A 40 10.44 1.36 3.45
CA LEU A 40 11.24 0.19 3.83
C LEU A 40 11.70 0.25 5.28
N LYS A 41 12.04 1.45 5.76
CA LYS A 41 12.41 1.64 7.16
C LYS A 41 11.26 1.26 8.10
N PHE A 42 10.04 1.75 7.85
CA PHE A 42 8.87 1.39 8.64
C PHE A 42 8.59 -0.11 8.56
N TYR A 43 8.72 -0.69 7.38
CA TYR A 43 8.54 -2.12 7.21
C TYR A 43 9.52 -2.92 8.08
N HIS A 44 10.80 -2.56 8.08
CA HIS A 44 11.81 -3.24 8.89
C HIS A 44 11.59 -3.04 10.38
N GLU A 45 10.90 -1.98 10.78
CA GLU A 45 10.53 -1.73 12.18
C GLU A 45 9.26 -2.47 12.61
N GLY A 46 8.66 -3.28 11.72
CA GLY A 46 7.44 -4.00 12.03
C GLY A 46 6.17 -3.16 11.98
N LYS A 47 6.21 -2.01 11.31
CA LYS A 47 5.09 -1.06 11.27
C LYS A 47 4.25 -1.16 10.00
N ALA A 48 4.36 -2.26 9.26
CA ALA A 48 3.62 -2.47 8.03
C ALA A 48 3.20 -3.91 7.89
N SER A 49 2.05 -4.27 8.45
CA SER A 49 1.40 -5.55 8.16
C SER A 49 0.57 -5.44 6.88
N VAL A 50 0.05 -4.25 6.61
CA VAL A 50 -0.60 -3.89 5.35
C VAL A 50 0.06 -2.60 4.85
N MET A 51 0.41 -2.58 3.57
CA MET A 51 1.01 -1.40 2.94
C MET A 51 0.19 -0.97 1.74
N PHE A 52 -0.26 0.27 1.75
CA PHE A 52 -0.86 0.91 0.58
C PHE A 52 0.24 1.70 -0.10
N LEU A 53 0.56 1.35 -1.33
CA LEU A 53 1.77 1.81 -2.01
C LEU A 53 1.47 2.47 -3.34
N ASP A 54 1.88 3.72 -3.51
CA ASP A 54 1.85 4.39 -4.80
C ASP A 54 3.02 3.94 -5.67
N LEU A 55 2.83 3.91 -6.97
CA LEU A 55 3.88 3.51 -7.92
C LEU A 55 4.77 4.67 -8.33
N THR A 56 4.23 5.89 -8.37
CA THR A 56 4.95 7.06 -8.89
C THR A 56 5.46 7.93 -7.76
N MET A 57 6.73 7.79 -7.43
CA MET A 57 7.39 8.58 -6.39
C MET A 57 8.79 8.95 -6.85
N PRO A 58 9.34 10.10 -6.41
CA PRO A 58 10.72 10.46 -6.75
C PRO A 58 11.71 9.50 -6.09
N ASP A 59 12.86 9.34 -6.70
CA ASP A 59 14.01 8.52 -6.26
C ASP A 59 13.70 7.03 -6.32
N MET A 60 12.95 6.50 -5.35
CA MET A 60 12.59 5.08 -5.32
C MET A 60 11.08 4.95 -5.55
N ASP A 61 10.69 4.46 -6.72
CA ASP A 61 9.28 4.26 -7.05
C ASP A 61 8.70 3.01 -6.40
N GLY A 62 7.38 2.81 -6.54
CA GLY A 62 6.69 1.68 -5.93
C GLY A 62 7.13 0.33 -6.47
N TYR A 63 7.50 0.25 -7.75
CA TYR A 63 8.03 -1.01 -8.31
C TYR A 63 9.34 -1.40 -7.62
N GLN A 64 10.20 -0.42 -7.34
CA GLN A 64 11.47 -0.67 -6.66
C GLN A 64 11.25 -1.10 -5.21
N VAL A 65 10.27 -0.50 -4.53
CA VAL A 65 9.88 -0.92 -3.17
C VAL A 65 9.41 -2.37 -3.18
N LEU A 66 8.50 -2.72 -4.10
CA LEU A 66 8.01 -4.09 -4.24
C LEU A 66 9.13 -5.08 -4.53
N ALA A 67 10.04 -4.72 -5.44
CA ALA A 67 11.16 -5.59 -5.78
C ALA A 67 12.04 -5.85 -4.56
N GLN A 68 12.28 -4.84 -3.75
CA GLN A 68 13.08 -5.00 -2.53
C GLN A 68 12.36 -5.88 -1.51
N LEU A 69 11.06 -5.66 -1.30
CA LEU A 69 10.27 -6.50 -0.40
C LEU A 69 10.28 -7.96 -0.86
N LYS A 70 10.16 -8.20 -2.15
CA LYS A 70 10.19 -9.55 -2.71
C LYS A 70 11.52 -10.23 -2.45
N ARG A 71 12.63 -9.50 -2.58
CA ARG A 71 13.96 -10.05 -2.28
C ARG A 71 14.12 -10.42 -0.81
N GLU A 72 13.34 -9.80 0.07
CA GLU A 72 13.36 -10.05 1.52
C GLU A 72 12.26 -11.00 1.98
N ASP A 73 11.71 -11.81 1.09
CA ASP A 73 10.64 -12.77 1.39
C ASP A 73 9.35 -12.12 1.88
N LEU A 74 9.03 -10.97 1.37
CA LEU A 74 7.79 -10.21 1.54
C LEU A 74 6.87 -10.69 2.68
N ASN A 75 6.87 -9.99 3.81
CA ASN A 75 6.01 -10.30 4.95
C ASN A 75 5.03 -9.15 5.23
N VAL A 76 4.30 -8.75 4.19
CA VAL A 76 3.37 -7.62 4.25
C VAL A 76 2.34 -7.80 3.12
N PHE A 77 1.09 -7.46 3.39
CA PHE A 77 0.08 -7.39 2.34
C PHE A 77 0.19 -6.03 1.65
N VAL A 78 0.64 -6.03 0.39
CA VAL A 78 0.79 -4.78 -0.37
C VAL A 78 -0.39 -4.60 -1.31
N ILE A 79 -1.09 -3.48 -1.15
CA ILE A 79 -2.14 -3.03 -2.06
C ILE A 79 -1.61 -1.79 -2.76
N VAL A 80 -1.43 -1.88 -4.07
CA VAL A 80 -0.97 -0.75 -4.87
C VAL A 80 -2.13 0.19 -5.14
N VAL A 81 -1.94 1.48 -4.87
CA VAL A 81 -2.95 2.51 -5.15
C VAL A 81 -2.28 3.58 -5.99
N SER A 82 -2.63 3.64 -7.27
CA SER A 82 -1.90 4.50 -8.21
C SER A 82 -2.81 5.05 -9.30
N ALA A 83 -2.40 6.17 -9.86
CA ALA A 83 -2.99 6.74 -11.08
C ALA A 83 -2.34 6.18 -12.34
N ASP A 84 -1.28 5.39 -12.22
CA ASP A 84 -0.58 4.78 -13.35
C ASP A 84 -1.50 3.77 -14.03
N ILE A 85 -1.83 4.04 -15.30
CA ILE A 85 -2.72 3.19 -16.10
C ILE A 85 -1.97 2.55 -17.26
N GLN A 86 -0.65 2.49 -17.21
CA GLN A 86 0.14 1.91 -18.30
C GLN A 86 -0.20 0.43 -18.47
N PRO A 87 -0.20 -0.06 -19.73
CA PRO A 87 -0.42 -1.49 -19.98
C PRO A 87 0.59 -2.34 -19.22
N GLY A 88 0.11 -3.40 -18.60
CA GLY A 88 0.96 -4.33 -17.87
C GLY A 88 1.26 -3.94 -16.42
N ALA A 89 0.85 -2.75 -15.97
CA ALA A 89 1.11 -2.33 -14.58
C ALA A 89 0.50 -3.30 -13.57
N LEU A 90 -0.75 -3.71 -13.77
CA LEU A 90 -1.44 -4.65 -12.88
C LEU A 90 -0.68 -5.98 -12.77
N GLU A 91 -0.31 -6.55 -13.91
CA GLU A 91 0.42 -7.82 -13.92
C GLU A 91 1.79 -7.69 -13.28
N ARG A 92 2.48 -6.59 -13.55
CA ARG A 92 3.82 -6.35 -13.00
C ARG A 92 3.81 -6.27 -11.48
N VAL A 93 2.85 -5.54 -10.90
CA VAL A 93 2.79 -5.43 -9.44
C VAL A 93 2.40 -6.76 -8.79
N LYS A 94 1.55 -7.54 -9.44
CA LYS A 94 1.20 -8.88 -8.94
C LYS A 94 2.40 -9.81 -8.97
N GLN A 95 3.19 -9.79 -10.04
CA GLN A 95 4.41 -10.59 -10.15
C GLN A 95 5.42 -10.21 -9.08
N LEU A 96 5.42 -8.94 -8.64
CA LEU A 96 6.30 -8.46 -7.59
C LEU A 96 5.73 -8.67 -6.18
N GLY A 97 4.55 -9.29 -6.05
CA GLY A 97 4.01 -9.71 -4.77
C GLY A 97 2.86 -8.86 -4.22
N ALA A 98 2.40 -7.85 -4.95
CA ALA A 98 1.21 -7.10 -4.52
C ALA A 98 -0.04 -7.98 -4.63
N ILE A 99 -0.95 -7.84 -3.66
CA ILE A 99 -2.19 -8.62 -3.66
C ILE A 99 -3.29 -7.97 -4.50
N ALA A 100 -3.20 -6.67 -4.74
CA ALA A 100 -4.21 -5.95 -5.51
C ALA A 100 -3.67 -4.64 -6.05
N PHE A 101 -4.35 -4.12 -7.05
CA PHE A 101 -4.10 -2.81 -7.65
C PHE A 101 -5.41 -2.01 -7.60
N VAL A 102 -5.37 -0.83 -7.00
CA VAL A 102 -6.52 0.07 -6.93
C VAL A 102 -6.17 1.34 -7.68
N LYS A 103 -7.02 1.70 -8.64
CA LYS A 103 -6.84 2.94 -9.39
C LYS A 103 -7.28 4.13 -8.53
N LYS A 104 -6.46 5.20 -8.49
CA LYS A 104 -6.84 6.44 -7.82
C LYS A 104 -8.06 7.09 -8.50
N PRO A 105 -8.90 7.78 -7.73
CA PRO A 105 -8.81 7.99 -6.29
C PRO A 105 -9.25 6.76 -5.50
N ALA A 106 -8.62 6.56 -4.33
CA ALA A 106 -9.03 5.51 -3.42
C ALA A 106 -10.41 5.82 -2.84
N SER A 107 -11.20 4.78 -2.63
CA SER A 107 -12.52 4.91 -1.99
C SER A 107 -12.80 3.69 -1.13
N THR A 108 -13.67 3.85 -0.15
CA THR A 108 -14.07 2.74 0.72
C THR A 108 -14.66 1.59 -0.10
N GLU A 109 -15.45 1.92 -1.12
CA GLU A 109 -16.07 0.91 -1.99
C GLU A 109 -15.05 0.07 -2.75
N LYS A 110 -13.90 0.65 -3.10
CA LYS A 110 -12.82 -0.08 -3.79
C LYS A 110 -11.98 -0.90 -2.83
N LEU A 111 -11.76 -0.41 -1.61
CA LEU A 111 -10.84 -1.01 -0.66
C LEU A 111 -11.45 -2.14 0.15
N VAL A 112 -12.67 -1.97 0.63
CA VAL A 112 -13.32 -2.93 1.54
C VAL A 112 -13.39 -4.35 0.95
N PRO A 113 -13.80 -4.54 -0.31
CA PRO A 113 -13.85 -5.91 -0.86
C PRO A 113 -12.49 -6.62 -0.84
N ILE A 114 -11.41 -5.88 -1.12
CA ILE A 114 -10.05 -6.42 -1.10
C ILE A 114 -9.66 -6.81 0.33
N LEU A 115 -9.91 -5.92 1.28
CA LEU A 115 -9.57 -6.17 2.68
C LEU A 115 -10.32 -7.38 3.24
N LYS A 116 -11.58 -7.54 2.85
CA LYS A 116 -12.38 -8.71 3.27
C LYS A 116 -11.90 -10.00 2.62
N GLU A 117 -11.53 -9.93 1.33
CA GLU A 117 -11.03 -11.10 0.61
C GLU A 117 -9.81 -11.72 1.28
N TYR A 118 -8.94 -10.90 1.83
CA TYR A 118 -7.71 -11.36 2.48
C TYR A 118 -7.82 -11.46 4.00
N GLY A 119 -9.03 -11.34 4.54
CA GLY A 119 -9.25 -11.48 5.98
C GLY A 119 -8.69 -10.34 6.83
N LEU A 120 -8.40 -9.21 6.23
CA LEU A 120 -7.80 -8.07 6.92
C LEU A 120 -8.84 -7.20 7.61
N TYR A 121 -10.07 -7.22 7.13
CA TYR A 121 -11.20 -6.46 7.67
C TYR A 121 -12.46 -7.30 7.57
N GLU A 122 -13.22 -7.30 8.62
CA GLU A 122 -14.50 -7.99 8.70
C GLU A 122 -15.65 -6.98 8.68
#